data_652eafbe6d97ffb5776cd8ecdfd809d7
#
_entry.id   652eafbe6d97ffb5776cd8ecdfd809d7
#
_cell.length_a   1.000
_cell.length_b   1.000
_cell.length_c   1.000
_cell.angle_alpha   90.00
_cell.angle_beta   90.00
_cell.angle_gamma   90.00
#
_symmetry.space_group_name_H-M   'P 1'
#
loop_
_entity.id
_entity.type
_entity.pdbx_description
1 polymer ?
#
loop_
_entity_poly.entity_id
_entity_poly.type
_entity_poly.pdbx_seq_one_letter_code
_entity_poly.pdbx_strand_id
1 'polypeptide(L)'
;TLLISTRCASAPPGNLKGLPQRVEISSVPFYRGNANHSGAMALAAVLSQQGAPITPGLLDKPLNLPQGAETLDTAIPRVARDYGRVVYPLDKQLDALLTQVAAGNPVLLRYEDGSAWWSEPRYAVLMGYDRYKQRVLLRSGMHRRQVMAFDEFASAWEKQGSWAVLVQPPRQLPAQVDRQRWLHAADELAKAGQEIAAKQAVNSLNE
;
A
#
# COMPACT_ATOMS: atom_id res chain seq x y z
N THR A 1 14.57 34.29 29.52
CA THR A 1 13.53 33.25 29.67
C THR A 1 13.67 32.28 28.50
N LEU A 2 14.29 31.10 28.75
CA LEU A 2 14.47 30.05 27.77
C LEU A 2 13.13 29.28 27.64
N LEU A 3 12.49 29.35 26.47
CA LEU A 3 11.38 28.48 26.10
C LEU A 3 11.94 27.11 25.69
N ILE A 4 11.86 26.14 26.60
CA ILE A 4 12.13 24.74 26.30
C ILE A 4 10.94 24.22 25.50
N SER A 5 11.11 24.11 24.18
CA SER A 5 10.16 23.42 23.31
C SER A 5 10.27 21.92 23.61
N THR A 6 9.36 21.42 24.42
CA THR A 6 9.14 19.98 24.60
C THR A 6 8.60 19.43 23.28
N ARG A 7 9.45 18.83 22.47
CA ARG A 7 8.99 17.92 21.41
C ARG A 7 8.25 16.79 22.09
N CYS A 8 6.93 16.76 21.92
CA CYS A 8 6.18 15.55 22.22
C CYS A 8 6.72 14.45 21.30
N ALA A 9 7.51 13.56 21.86
CA ALA A 9 7.82 12.31 21.21
C ALA A 9 6.47 11.57 21.06
N SER A 10 5.98 11.45 19.83
CA SER A 10 4.83 10.60 19.54
C SER A 10 5.16 9.20 20.04
N ALA A 11 4.21 8.59 20.74
CA ALA A 11 4.38 7.22 21.22
C ALA A 11 4.77 6.31 20.03
N PRO A 12 5.68 5.36 20.24
CA PRO A 12 6.04 4.42 19.17
C PRO A 12 4.76 3.74 18.68
N PRO A 13 4.63 3.57 17.35
CA PRO A 13 3.44 2.97 16.76
C PRO A 13 3.25 1.57 17.35
N GLY A 14 2.06 1.29 17.85
CA GLY A 14 1.51 0.04 18.33
C GLY A 14 2.45 -1.13 18.64
N ASN A 15 1.95 -2.34 18.59
CA ASN A 15 2.74 -3.51 18.96
C ASN A 15 3.68 -3.98 17.83
N LEU A 16 4.85 -3.33 17.67
CA LEU A 16 5.89 -3.80 16.75
C LEU A 16 6.77 -4.90 17.34
N LYS A 17 6.46 -5.37 18.56
CA LYS A 17 7.20 -6.49 19.18
C LYS A 17 7.06 -7.74 18.34
N GLY A 18 8.17 -8.39 18.06
CA GLY A 18 8.20 -9.62 17.27
C GLY A 18 8.38 -9.41 15.77
N LEU A 19 8.25 -8.19 15.25
CA LEU A 19 8.60 -7.90 13.87
C LEU A 19 10.12 -7.82 13.68
N PRO A 20 10.66 -8.23 12.51
CA PRO A 20 12.06 -7.98 12.18
C PRO A 20 12.42 -6.50 12.36
N GLN A 21 13.66 -6.23 12.75
CA GLN A 21 14.12 -4.86 12.96
C GLN A 21 14.17 -4.06 11.68
N ARG A 22 14.50 -4.72 10.56
CA ARG A 22 14.65 -4.11 9.24
C ARG A 22 14.12 -5.04 8.17
N VAL A 23 13.33 -4.50 7.26
CA VAL A 23 12.82 -5.21 6.08
C VAL A 23 12.89 -4.29 4.87
N GLU A 24 13.27 -4.84 3.74
CA GLU A 24 13.18 -4.17 2.44
C GLU A 24 12.82 -5.21 1.37
N ILE A 25 11.64 -5.04 0.75
CA ILE A 25 11.18 -5.91 -0.33
C ILE A 25 11.75 -5.36 -1.64
N SER A 26 12.97 -5.76 -1.96
CA SER A 26 13.72 -5.24 -3.11
C SER A 26 13.14 -5.65 -4.46
N SER A 27 12.30 -6.69 -4.50
CA SER A 27 11.64 -7.16 -5.71
C SER A 27 10.52 -6.25 -6.24
N VAL A 28 10.10 -5.25 -5.48
CA VAL A 28 9.15 -4.25 -5.96
C VAL A 28 9.82 -3.36 -7.00
N PRO A 29 9.37 -3.36 -8.27
CA PRO A 29 9.98 -2.53 -9.29
C PRO A 29 9.69 -1.05 -9.04
N PHE A 30 10.51 -0.21 -9.63
CA PHE A 30 10.33 1.24 -9.57
C PHE A 30 9.92 1.79 -10.93
N TYR A 31 8.80 2.50 -10.93
CA TYR A 31 8.31 3.26 -12.06
C TYR A 31 8.29 4.75 -11.70
N ARG A 32 9.05 5.54 -12.46
CA ARG A 32 9.19 6.98 -12.25
C ARG A 32 8.03 7.72 -12.91
N GLY A 33 7.50 8.74 -12.25
CA GLY A 33 6.48 9.60 -12.83
C GLY A 33 5.93 10.65 -11.85
N ASN A 34 5.01 11.46 -12.35
CA ASN A 34 4.36 12.51 -11.56
C ASN A 34 3.14 11.99 -10.79
N ALA A 35 2.58 12.83 -9.92
CA ALA A 35 1.47 12.49 -9.04
C ALA A 35 0.21 12.06 -9.79
N ASN A 36 -0.05 12.63 -10.98
CA ASN A 36 -1.26 12.32 -11.77
C ASN A 36 -1.29 10.87 -12.26
N HIS A 37 -0.13 10.23 -12.38
CA HIS A 37 0.01 8.83 -12.78
C HIS A 37 0.44 7.90 -11.63
N SER A 38 0.51 8.43 -10.40
CA SER A 38 1.02 7.67 -9.26
C SER A 38 0.21 6.41 -8.95
N GLY A 39 -1.11 6.45 -9.16
CA GLY A 39 -1.97 5.27 -9.00
C GLY A 39 -1.61 4.14 -9.95
N ALA A 40 -1.36 4.45 -11.21
CA ALA A 40 -0.92 3.47 -12.21
C ALA A 40 0.48 2.92 -11.87
N MET A 41 1.40 3.77 -11.45
CA MET A 41 2.75 3.38 -11.06
C MET A 41 2.73 2.44 -9.84
N ALA A 42 1.96 2.75 -8.81
CA ALA A 42 1.87 1.95 -7.61
C ALA A 42 1.22 0.59 -7.88
N LEU A 43 0.11 0.56 -8.61
CA LEU A 43 -0.56 -0.70 -8.95
C LEU A 43 0.30 -1.57 -9.85
N ALA A 44 0.94 -0.99 -10.88
CA ALA A 44 1.85 -1.72 -11.75
C ALA A 44 3.04 -2.31 -10.98
N ALA A 45 3.58 -1.58 -10.02
CA ALA A 45 4.69 -2.04 -9.18
C ALA A 45 4.29 -3.29 -8.38
N VAL A 46 3.11 -3.29 -7.77
CA VAL A 46 2.62 -4.44 -6.99
C VAL A 46 2.32 -5.63 -7.91
N LEU A 47 1.64 -5.43 -9.02
CA LEU A 47 1.33 -6.51 -9.97
C LEU A 47 2.59 -7.08 -10.60
N SER A 48 3.55 -6.26 -10.97
CA SER A 48 4.82 -6.71 -11.55
C SER A 48 5.66 -7.51 -10.54
N GLN A 49 5.66 -7.10 -9.28
CA GLN A 49 6.33 -7.84 -8.21
C GLN A 49 5.77 -9.26 -8.06
N GLN A 50 4.51 -9.46 -8.41
CA GLN A 50 3.84 -10.77 -8.42
C GLN A 50 4.02 -11.54 -9.73
N GLY A 51 4.79 -11.01 -10.67
CA GLY A 51 5.08 -11.65 -11.94
C GLY A 51 4.16 -11.31 -13.11
N ALA A 52 3.19 -10.42 -12.92
CA ALA A 52 2.35 -9.95 -14.01
C ALA A 52 3.15 -9.03 -14.96
N PRO A 53 3.12 -9.26 -16.30
CA PRO A 53 3.89 -8.46 -17.25
C PRO A 53 3.18 -7.13 -17.54
N ILE A 54 3.14 -6.23 -16.57
CA ILE A 54 2.40 -4.98 -16.66
C ILE A 54 3.28 -3.77 -16.38
N THR A 55 3.06 -2.69 -17.13
CA THR A 55 3.69 -1.39 -16.93
C THR A 55 2.64 -0.32 -16.63
N PRO A 56 3.00 0.81 -16.03
CA PRO A 56 2.03 1.86 -15.68
C PRO A 56 1.21 2.36 -16.87
N GLY A 57 1.82 2.49 -18.05
CA GLY A 57 1.11 2.95 -19.24
C GLY A 57 -0.07 2.08 -19.64
N LEU A 58 -0.03 0.77 -19.36
CA LEU A 58 -1.13 -0.15 -19.63
C LEU A 58 -2.31 0.05 -18.67
N LEU A 59 -2.09 0.71 -17.55
CA LEU A 59 -3.12 0.96 -16.52
C LEU A 59 -3.75 2.34 -16.63
N ASP A 60 -3.17 3.26 -17.38
CA ASP A 60 -3.69 4.62 -17.48
C ASP A 60 -5.14 4.66 -17.99
N LYS A 61 -5.45 3.91 -19.05
CA LYS A 61 -6.80 3.86 -19.61
C LYS A 61 -7.80 3.17 -18.68
N PRO A 62 -7.55 1.97 -18.14
CA PRO A 62 -8.46 1.33 -17.18
C PRO A 62 -8.71 2.17 -15.93
N LEU A 63 -7.72 2.92 -15.46
CA LEU A 63 -7.84 3.82 -14.32
C LEU A 63 -8.39 5.20 -14.67
N ASN A 64 -8.66 5.46 -15.96
CA ASN A 64 -9.12 6.76 -16.46
C ASN A 64 -8.18 7.92 -16.08
N LEU A 65 -6.87 7.72 -16.25
CA LEU A 65 -5.88 8.74 -15.93
C LEU A 65 -5.51 9.59 -17.15
N PRO A 66 -5.18 10.87 -16.94
CA PRO A 66 -5.11 11.57 -15.64
C PRO A 66 -6.44 12.11 -15.10
N GLN A 67 -7.53 12.07 -15.86
CA GLN A 67 -8.80 12.72 -15.52
C GLN A 67 -9.45 12.12 -14.27
N GLY A 68 -9.34 10.81 -14.05
CA GLY A 68 -9.94 10.08 -12.95
C GLY A 68 -9.10 10.03 -11.67
N ALA A 69 -8.08 10.88 -11.53
CA ALA A 69 -7.15 10.81 -10.39
C ALA A 69 -7.84 10.92 -9.01
N GLU A 70 -8.97 11.59 -8.92
CA GLU A 70 -9.72 11.77 -7.67
C GLU A 70 -10.53 10.53 -7.26
N THR A 71 -10.75 9.59 -8.16
CA THR A 71 -11.55 8.37 -7.92
C THR A 71 -10.71 7.11 -7.86
N LEU A 72 -9.40 7.23 -7.72
CA LEU A 72 -8.47 6.08 -7.73
C LEU A 72 -8.63 5.16 -6.53
N ASP A 73 -9.14 5.66 -5.41
CA ASP A 73 -9.44 4.84 -4.24
C ASP A 73 -10.47 3.74 -4.53
N THR A 74 -11.34 3.95 -5.50
CA THR A 74 -12.28 2.95 -6.02
C THR A 74 -11.82 2.29 -7.31
N ALA A 75 -11.16 3.02 -8.20
CA ALA A 75 -10.70 2.52 -9.48
C ALA A 75 -9.54 1.51 -9.35
N ILE A 76 -8.60 1.74 -8.44
CA ILE A 76 -7.49 0.81 -8.20
C ILE A 76 -7.99 -0.57 -7.75
N PRO A 77 -8.88 -0.69 -6.75
CA PRO A 77 -9.46 -1.98 -6.39
C PRO A 77 -10.17 -2.67 -7.55
N ARG A 78 -10.96 -1.93 -8.34
CA ARG A 78 -11.67 -2.48 -9.49
C ARG A 78 -10.69 -3.06 -10.51
N VAL A 79 -9.67 -2.32 -10.90
CA VAL A 79 -8.68 -2.77 -11.88
C VAL A 79 -7.86 -3.95 -11.34
N ALA A 80 -7.47 -3.91 -10.07
CA ALA A 80 -6.77 -5.04 -9.43
C ALA A 80 -7.60 -6.34 -9.49
N ARG A 81 -8.91 -6.25 -9.27
CA ARG A 81 -9.82 -7.39 -9.41
C ARG A 81 -9.90 -7.90 -10.84
N ASP A 82 -9.87 -7.01 -11.84
CA ASP A 82 -9.83 -7.41 -13.24
C ASP A 82 -8.57 -8.23 -13.57
N TYR A 83 -7.50 -8.03 -12.82
CA TYR A 83 -6.29 -8.86 -12.89
C TYR A 83 -6.33 -10.10 -11.98
N GLY A 84 -7.49 -10.43 -11.43
CA GLY A 84 -7.66 -11.62 -10.59
C GLY A 84 -7.06 -11.50 -9.20
N ARG A 85 -6.88 -10.29 -8.69
CA ARG A 85 -6.29 -10.03 -7.37
C ARG A 85 -7.35 -9.77 -6.32
N VAL A 86 -7.11 -10.29 -5.12
CA VAL A 86 -7.90 -9.98 -3.92
C VAL A 86 -7.43 -8.63 -3.40
N VAL A 87 -8.35 -7.70 -3.18
CA VAL A 87 -8.06 -6.39 -2.59
C VAL A 87 -8.49 -6.41 -1.13
N TYR A 88 -7.50 -6.37 -0.24
CA TYR A 88 -7.70 -6.48 1.20
C TYR A 88 -7.35 -5.17 1.88
N PRO A 89 -8.37 -4.44 2.41
CA PRO A 89 -8.11 -3.17 3.09
C PRO A 89 -7.42 -3.40 4.43
N LEU A 90 -6.53 -2.49 4.79
CA LEU A 90 -5.77 -2.56 6.05
C LEU A 90 -6.35 -1.63 7.10
N ASP A 91 -6.12 -1.97 8.37
CA ASP A 91 -6.46 -1.10 9.48
C ASP A 91 -5.66 0.20 9.43
N LYS A 92 -6.24 1.29 9.93
CA LYS A 92 -5.69 2.64 9.87
C LYS A 92 -4.65 2.89 10.96
N GLN A 93 -3.70 1.97 11.09
CA GLN A 93 -2.61 2.01 12.05
C GLN A 93 -1.30 1.60 11.38
N LEU A 94 -0.21 2.27 11.70
CA LEU A 94 1.08 2.02 11.08
C LEU A 94 1.56 0.58 11.30
N ASP A 95 1.34 0.01 12.47
CA ASP A 95 1.72 -1.37 12.79
C ASP A 95 1.03 -2.39 11.88
N ALA A 96 -0.21 -2.13 11.46
CA ALA A 96 -0.92 -2.97 10.49
C ALA A 96 -0.20 -3.01 9.13
N LEU A 97 0.36 -1.88 8.70
CA LEU A 97 1.12 -1.79 7.46
C LEU A 97 2.48 -2.50 7.58
N LEU A 98 3.20 -2.26 8.67
CA LEU A 98 4.53 -2.84 8.88
C LEU A 98 4.47 -4.35 9.06
N THR A 99 3.41 -4.87 9.66
CA THR A 99 3.17 -6.31 9.77
C THR A 99 3.09 -6.98 8.39
N GLN A 100 2.43 -6.35 7.43
CA GLN A 100 2.35 -6.88 6.08
C GLN A 100 3.70 -6.83 5.35
N VAL A 101 4.40 -5.72 5.47
CA VAL A 101 5.75 -5.58 4.88
C VAL A 101 6.72 -6.62 5.45
N ALA A 102 6.65 -6.88 6.76
CA ALA A 102 7.46 -7.91 7.42
C ALA A 102 7.19 -9.32 6.87
N ALA A 103 5.97 -9.58 6.41
CA ALA A 103 5.59 -10.84 5.78
C ALA A 103 5.91 -10.91 4.28
N GLY A 104 6.52 -9.87 3.72
CA GLY A 104 6.85 -9.79 2.30
C GLY A 104 5.72 -9.25 1.42
N ASN A 105 4.69 -8.67 2.00
CA ASN A 105 3.55 -8.10 1.29
C ASN A 105 3.70 -6.57 1.18
N PRO A 106 4.07 -6.04 -0.01
CA PRO A 106 4.10 -4.58 -0.20
C PRO A 106 2.69 -3.99 -0.07
N VAL A 107 2.62 -2.78 0.49
CA VAL A 107 1.36 -2.10 0.75
C VAL A 107 1.17 -0.97 -0.24
N LEU A 108 0.03 -0.95 -0.94
CA LEU A 108 -0.37 0.16 -1.79
C LEU A 108 -1.15 1.16 -0.95
N LEU A 109 -0.71 2.41 -0.92
CA LEU A 109 -1.29 3.44 -0.07
C LEU A 109 -1.31 4.81 -0.75
N ARG A 110 -2.01 5.74 -0.11
CA ARG A 110 -2.07 7.15 -0.51
C ARG A 110 -1.63 8.02 0.65
N TYR A 111 -0.77 8.98 0.37
CA TYR A 111 -0.30 9.95 1.37
C TYR A 111 -0.18 11.35 0.77
N GLU A 112 -0.12 12.35 1.62
CA GLU A 112 0.12 13.73 1.22
C GLU A 112 1.61 13.94 1.00
N ASP A 113 2.02 14.19 -0.25
CA ASP A 113 3.42 14.41 -0.61
C ASP A 113 3.67 15.89 -0.93
N GLY A 114 4.76 16.42 -0.40
CA GLY A 114 5.15 17.81 -0.66
C GLY A 114 5.66 18.53 0.57
N SER A 115 5.61 19.86 0.50
CA SER A 115 6.05 20.76 1.57
C SER A 115 4.87 21.45 2.25
N ALA A 116 5.15 22.26 3.29
CA ALA A 116 4.15 23.08 3.94
C ALA A 116 3.47 24.10 3.00
N TRP A 117 4.14 24.44 1.90
CA TRP A 117 3.68 25.45 0.94
C TRP A 117 2.92 24.84 -0.23
N TRP A 118 3.22 23.60 -0.57
CA TRP A 118 2.61 22.91 -1.70
C TRP A 118 2.68 21.41 -1.48
N SER A 119 1.53 20.76 -1.52
CA SER A 119 1.42 19.33 -1.37
C SER A 119 0.31 18.78 -2.25
N GLU A 120 0.40 17.50 -2.55
CA GLU A 120 -0.58 16.80 -3.38
C GLU A 120 -0.74 15.34 -2.91
N PRO A 121 -1.91 14.75 -3.12
CA PRO A 121 -2.10 13.32 -2.89
C PRO A 121 -1.21 12.51 -3.82
N ARG A 122 -0.59 11.46 -3.28
CA ARG A 122 0.24 10.55 -4.07
C ARG A 122 0.00 9.11 -3.64
N TYR A 123 -0.20 8.25 -4.62
CA TYR A 123 -0.17 6.81 -4.39
C TYR A 123 1.28 6.32 -4.41
N ALA A 124 1.59 5.38 -3.55
CA ALA A 124 2.93 4.82 -3.41
C ALA A 124 2.87 3.39 -2.91
N VAL A 125 4.01 2.71 -2.96
CA VAL A 125 4.16 1.36 -2.42
C VAL A 125 5.10 1.41 -1.23
N LEU A 126 4.59 1.03 -0.07
CA LEU A 126 5.39 0.79 1.13
C LEU A 126 6.07 -0.56 0.98
N MET A 127 7.40 -0.56 0.87
CA MET A 127 8.17 -1.78 0.57
C MET A 127 9.21 -2.12 1.63
N GLY A 128 9.33 -1.31 2.68
CA GLY A 128 10.30 -1.56 3.73
C GLY A 128 10.18 -0.64 4.93
N TYR A 129 10.92 -0.98 5.96
CA TYR A 129 11.03 -0.18 7.17
C TYR A 129 12.32 -0.49 7.94
N ASP A 130 12.71 0.42 8.81
CA ASP A 130 13.76 0.25 9.81
C ASP A 130 13.22 0.71 11.16
N ARG A 131 13.01 -0.24 12.09
CA ARG A 131 12.46 0.04 13.43
C ARG A 131 13.43 0.81 14.31
N TYR A 132 14.71 0.51 14.18
CA TYR A 132 15.73 1.18 14.98
C TYR A 132 15.81 2.67 14.65
N LYS A 133 15.83 2.98 13.33
CA LYS A 133 15.84 4.36 12.84
C LYS A 133 14.44 4.98 12.77
N GLN A 134 13.38 4.21 13.03
CA GLN A 134 11.98 4.64 12.94
C GLN A 134 11.66 5.28 11.57
N ARG A 135 11.94 4.55 10.50
CA ARG A 135 11.76 5.00 9.12
C ARG A 135 11.00 3.98 8.30
N VAL A 136 10.20 4.47 7.36
CA VAL A 136 9.59 3.69 6.28
C VAL A 136 10.31 3.93 4.98
N LEU A 137 10.21 2.96 4.06
CA LEU A 137 10.79 3.00 2.72
C LEU A 137 9.69 2.83 1.69
N LEU A 138 9.60 3.78 0.75
CA LEU A 138 8.55 3.83 -0.27
C LEU A 138 9.14 3.84 -1.67
N ARG A 139 8.44 3.19 -2.61
CA ARG A 139 8.52 3.51 -4.04
C ARG A 139 7.55 4.64 -4.29
N SER A 140 8.02 5.83 -4.60
CA SER A 140 7.16 7.01 -4.68
C SER A 140 7.68 8.06 -5.65
N GLY A 141 6.86 8.44 -6.63
CA GLY A 141 7.15 9.56 -7.53
C GLY A 141 8.44 9.38 -8.33
N MET A 142 9.39 10.26 -8.09
CA MET A 142 10.72 10.25 -8.71
C MET A 142 11.76 9.50 -7.87
N HIS A 143 11.34 8.97 -6.71
CA HIS A 143 12.22 8.35 -5.73
C HIS A 143 12.02 6.85 -5.69
N ARG A 144 13.03 6.13 -6.13
CA ARG A 144 13.07 4.67 -6.00
C ARG A 144 13.01 4.21 -4.56
N ARG A 145 13.60 4.98 -3.64
CA ARG A 145 13.70 4.68 -2.23
C ARG A 145 13.48 5.95 -1.42
N GLN A 146 12.21 6.33 -1.29
CA GLN A 146 11.80 7.45 -0.44
C GLN A 146 11.86 7.02 1.02
N VAL A 147 12.67 7.69 1.81
CA VAL A 147 12.81 7.44 3.24
C VAL A 147 12.04 8.50 4.01
N MET A 148 11.15 8.08 4.90
CA MET A 148 10.38 8.99 5.76
C MET A 148 10.39 8.49 7.20
N ALA A 149 10.45 9.41 8.17
CA ALA A 149 10.26 9.05 9.56
C ALA A 149 8.85 8.50 9.81
N PHE A 150 8.68 7.62 10.79
CA PHE A 150 7.38 7.02 11.10
C PHE A 150 6.29 8.04 11.38
N ASP A 151 6.58 9.05 12.19
CA ASP A 151 5.63 10.10 12.55
C ASP A 151 5.26 11.00 11.38
N GLU A 152 6.24 11.37 10.57
CA GLU A 152 6.04 12.14 9.34
C GLU A 152 5.16 11.38 8.35
N PHE A 153 5.46 10.11 8.12
CA PHE A 153 4.69 9.25 7.23
C PHE A 153 3.26 9.06 7.75
N ALA A 154 3.10 8.72 9.03
CA ALA A 154 1.79 8.50 9.64
C ALA A 154 0.89 9.74 9.51
N SER A 155 1.44 10.93 9.75
CA SER A 155 0.72 12.19 9.57
C SER A 155 0.31 12.44 8.11
N ALA A 156 1.22 12.24 7.18
CA ALA A 156 0.97 12.40 5.74
C ALA A 156 -0.07 11.40 5.22
N TRP A 157 -0.02 10.18 5.71
CA TRP A 157 -0.99 9.14 5.39
C TRP A 157 -2.39 9.45 5.96
N GLU A 158 -2.45 9.91 7.21
CA GLU A 158 -3.70 10.30 7.86
C GLU A 158 -4.39 11.45 7.12
N LYS A 159 -3.66 12.42 6.60
CA LYS A 159 -4.21 13.52 5.79
C LYS A 159 -4.95 13.01 4.55
N GLN A 160 -4.63 11.82 4.07
CA GLN A 160 -5.28 11.17 2.93
C GLN A 160 -6.23 10.05 3.37
N GLY A 161 -6.77 10.13 4.59
CA GLY A 161 -7.76 9.20 5.12
C GLY A 161 -7.22 7.85 5.55
N SER A 162 -5.92 7.71 5.70
CA SER A 162 -5.26 6.44 6.04
C SER A 162 -5.65 5.30 5.11
N TRP A 163 -5.79 5.60 3.82
CA TRP A 163 -6.12 4.62 2.81
C TRP A 163 -4.92 3.73 2.48
N ALA A 164 -5.08 2.44 2.68
CA ALA A 164 -4.06 1.44 2.36
C ALA A 164 -4.71 0.08 2.09
N VAL A 165 -4.22 -0.62 1.08
CA VAL A 165 -4.70 -1.94 0.70
C VAL A 165 -3.55 -2.88 0.38
N LEU A 166 -3.78 -4.18 0.56
CA LEU A 166 -3.02 -5.23 -0.09
C LEU A 166 -3.72 -5.62 -1.38
N VAL A 167 -2.93 -5.82 -2.42
CA VAL A 167 -3.37 -6.40 -3.69
C VAL A 167 -2.70 -7.76 -3.79
N GLN A 168 -3.45 -8.81 -3.47
CA GLN A 168 -2.89 -10.15 -3.23
C GLN A 168 -3.24 -11.15 -4.32
N PRO A 169 -2.30 -12.00 -4.72
CA PRO A 169 -2.67 -13.24 -5.40
C PRO A 169 -3.66 -14.03 -4.53
N PRO A 170 -4.62 -14.76 -5.13
CA PRO A 170 -5.65 -15.46 -4.36
C PRO A 170 -5.12 -16.48 -3.33
N ARG A 171 -3.92 -17.03 -3.57
CA ARG A 171 -3.31 -18.04 -2.69
C ARG A 171 -2.36 -17.45 -1.65
N GLN A 172 -2.23 -16.14 -1.60
CA GLN A 172 -1.32 -15.46 -0.67
C GLN A 172 -2.11 -14.69 0.39
N LEU A 173 -2.32 -15.32 1.54
CA LEU A 173 -3.01 -14.70 2.65
C LEU A 173 -2.19 -13.53 3.22
N PRO A 174 -2.87 -12.46 3.68
CA PRO A 174 -2.24 -11.45 4.52
C PRO A 174 -1.65 -12.04 5.80
N ALA A 175 -0.63 -11.40 6.36
CA ALA A 175 -0.20 -11.70 7.72
C ALA A 175 -1.34 -11.38 8.70
N GLN A 176 -1.53 -12.20 9.73
CA GLN A 176 -2.60 -12.04 10.72
C GLN A 176 -3.97 -11.78 10.07
N VAL A 177 -4.29 -12.58 9.08
CA VAL A 177 -5.50 -12.39 8.26
C VAL A 177 -6.76 -12.37 9.12
N ASP A 178 -7.58 -11.35 8.92
CA ASP A 178 -8.97 -11.32 9.39
C ASP A 178 -9.82 -12.17 8.44
N ARG A 179 -10.35 -13.29 8.92
CA ARG A 179 -11.08 -14.25 8.10
C ARG A 179 -12.27 -13.63 7.40
N GLN A 180 -13.07 -12.85 8.12
CA GLN A 180 -14.29 -12.23 7.56
C GLN A 180 -13.92 -11.18 6.49
N ARG A 181 -12.90 -10.37 6.74
CA ARG A 181 -12.42 -9.37 5.79
C ARG A 181 -11.90 -10.02 4.51
N TRP A 182 -11.16 -11.11 4.63
CA TRP A 182 -10.67 -11.86 3.47
C TRP A 182 -11.82 -12.49 2.68
N LEU A 183 -12.81 -13.08 3.34
CA LEU A 183 -13.99 -13.65 2.69
C LEU A 183 -14.81 -12.57 1.98
N HIS A 184 -14.96 -11.40 2.58
CA HIS A 184 -15.62 -10.27 1.91
C HIS A 184 -14.84 -9.81 0.66
N ALA A 185 -13.51 -9.71 0.76
CA ALA A 185 -12.65 -9.36 -0.37
C ALA A 185 -12.73 -10.41 -1.49
N ALA A 186 -12.81 -11.69 -1.15
CA ALA A 186 -13.01 -12.78 -2.11
C ALA A 186 -14.39 -12.70 -2.78
N ASP A 187 -15.44 -12.34 -2.05
CA ASP A 187 -16.78 -12.14 -2.59
C ASP A 187 -16.82 -10.98 -3.60
N GLU A 188 -16.16 -9.87 -3.30
CA GLU A 188 -16.01 -8.75 -4.23
C GLU A 188 -15.26 -9.17 -5.50
N LEU A 189 -14.26 -10.04 -5.37
CA LEU A 189 -13.54 -10.60 -6.52
C LEU A 189 -14.47 -11.48 -7.39
N ALA A 190 -15.30 -12.30 -6.78
CA ALA A 190 -16.31 -13.11 -7.50
C ALA A 190 -17.30 -12.22 -8.25
N LYS A 191 -17.79 -11.16 -7.62
CA LYS A 191 -18.72 -10.19 -8.24
C LYS A 191 -18.09 -9.45 -9.42
N ALA A 192 -16.76 -9.34 -9.45
CA ALA A 192 -16.03 -8.78 -10.59
C ALA A 192 -15.88 -9.78 -11.76
N GLY A 193 -16.46 -10.97 -11.66
CA GLY A 193 -16.39 -12.01 -12.68
C GLY A 193 -15.22 -12.99 -12.51
N GLN A 194 -14.46 -12.89 -11.44
CA GLN A 194 -13.27 -13.71 -11.17
C GLN A 194 -13.61 -14.87 -10.21
N GLU A 195 -14.55 -15.72 -10.60
CA GLU A 195 -15.08 -16.77 -9.71
C GLU A 195 -14.04 -17.84 -9.34
N ILE A 196 -13.17 -18.22 -10.28
CA ILE A 196 -12.11 -19.21 -10.04
C ILE A 196 -11.09 -18.66 -9.03
N ALA A 197 -10.64 -17.45 -9.25
CA ALA A 197 -9.72 -16.77 -8.34
C ALA A 197 -10.33 -16.58 -6.94
N ALA A 198 -11.61 -16.22 -6.88
CA ALA A 198 -12.36 -16.08 -5.62
C ALA A 198 -12.42 -17.40 -4.84
N LYS A 199 -12.68 -18.53 -5.51
CA LYS A 199 -12.65 -19.86 -4.90
C LYS A 199 -11.26 -20.20 -4.34
N GLN A 200 -10.21 -19.91 -5.10
CA GLN A 200 -8.84 -20.10 -4.65
C GLN A 200 -8.55 -19.30 -3.38
N ALA A 201 -9.03 -18.05 -3.33
CA ALA A 201 -8.87 -17.19 -2.16
C ALA A 201 -9.57 -17.77 -0.92
N VAL A 202 -10.81 -18.23 -1.06
CA VAL A 202 -11.56 -18.88 0.02
C VAL A 202 -10.86 -20.16 0.49
N ASN A 203 -10.41 -20.99 -0.44
CA ASN A 203 -9.74 -22.25 -0.11
C ASN A 203 -8.40 -22.03 0.61
N SER A 204 -7.72 -20.91 0.35
CA SER A 204 -6.45 -20.58 1.03
C SER A 204 -6.58 -20.46 2.54
N LEU A 205 -7.79 -20.15 3.07
CA LEU A 205 -8.05 -20.10 4.51
C LEU A 205 -8.04 -21.47 5.18
N ASN A 206 -8.14 -22.54 4.41
CA ASN A 206 -8.25 -23.92 4.92
C ASN A 206 -6.96 -24.75 4.70
N GLU A 207 -5.91 -24.12 4.19
CA GLU A 207 -4.60 -24.76 3.96
C GLU A 207 -3.69 -24.66 5.17
#